data_14d534d6625fdbee0294ce3f937d3f30
#
_entry.id   14d534d6625fdbee0294ce3f937d3f30
#
_cell.length_a   1.000
_cell.length_b   1.000
_cell.length_c   1.000
_cell.angle_alpha   90.00
_cell.angle_beta   90.00
_cell.angle_gamma   90.00
#
_symmetry.space_group_name_H-M   'P 1'
#
loop_
_entity.id
_entity.type
_entity.pdbx_description
1 polymer ?
#
loop_
_entity_poly.entity_id
_entity_poly.type
_entity_poly.pdbx_seq_one_letter_code
_entity_poly.pdbx_strand_id
1 'polypeptide(L)'
;MTDSAARPGGSPARLLADTLAAVAPADAGAMAQARDRQERLTKPSGSLGALEDLSVRLAGVAGDCPPPVPEPAAVAVFAADHGVHAQGVTPWPQEVTAQMVANFLAGGAVVNAIAAQAGAEVCVVDVGVAAGLPPAPGLLSRKIRPGTADMTAGPAMSADEARRAVEAGIETARDLVAAGNRCLVTGDMGIANTTASAADRKSTRLNSSH
;
A
#
# COMPACT_ATOMS: atom_id res chain seq x y z
N MET A 1 25.06 24.21 -1.79
CA MET A 1 24.70 24.27 -3.22
C MET A 1 24.71 22.83 -3.71
N THR A 2 23.58 22.14 -3.63
CA THR A 2 23.43 20.78 -4.18
C THR A 2 22.28 20.86 -5.18
N ASP A 3 22.67 20.60 -6.40
CA ASP A 3 21.88 20.64 -7.63
C ASP A 3 20.68 19.69 -7.52
N SER A 4 19.47 20.25 -7.54
CA SER A 4 18.23 19.48 -7.62
C SER A 4 18.06 19.02 -9.07
N ALA A 5 18.52 17.83 -9.37
CA ALA A 5 18.27 17.19 -10.66
C ALA A 5 16.75 17.07 -10.89
N ALA A 6 16.23 17.89 -11.81
CA ALA A 6 14.85 17.85 -12.26
C ALA A 6 14.53 16.44 -12.82
N ARG A 7 13.55 15.77 -12.20
CA ARG A 7 13.00 14.50 -12.71
C ARG A 7 12.38 14.73 -14.08
N PRO A 8 12.57 13.83 -15.07
CA PRO A 8 11.93 13.96 -16.38
C PRO A 8 10.41 13.90 -16.20
N GLY A 9 9.75 15.02 -16.51
CA GLY A 9 8.31 15.19 -16.42
C GLY A 9 7.56 14.33 -17.44
N GLY A 10 7.18 13.11 -17.04
CA GLY A 10 6.12 12.37 -17.72
C GLY A 10 4.78 13.06 -17.44
N SER A 11 3.96 13.24 -18.49
CA SER A 11 2.60 13.78 -18.33
C SER A 11 1.84 12.94 -17.30
N PRO A 12 1.17 13.56 -16.28
CA PRO A 12 0.52 12.82 -15.19
C PRO A 12 -0.52 11.79 -15.66
N ALA A 13 -1.10 11.95 -16.84
CA ALA A 13 -2.03 10.98 -17.44
C ALA A 13 -1.39 9.65 -17.91
N ARG A 14 -0.07 9.53 -17.88
CA ARG A 14 0.67 8.34 -18.37
C ARG A 14 1.09 7.37 -17.28
N LEU A 15 1.26 7.84 -16.03
CA LEU A 15 1.87 7.03 -14.97
C LEU A 15 1.11 5.72 -14.69
N LEU A 16 -0.22 5.80 -14.54
CA LEU A 16 -1.07 4.62 -14.35
C LEU A 16 -1.00 3.69 -15.58
N ALA A 17 -1.15 4.24 -16.79
CA ALA A 17 -1.13 3.44 -18.01
C ALA A 17 0.23 2.74 -18.24
N ASP A 18 1.32 3.47 -18.05
CA ASP A 18 2.67 2.94 -18.19
C ASP A 18 2.96 1.86 -17.11
N THR A 19 2.43 2.05 -15.90
CA THR A 19 2.58 1.05 -14.83
C THR A 19 1.79 -0.22 -15.16
N LEU A 20 0.54 -0.09 -15.62
CA LEU A 20 -0.26 -1.24 -16.02
C LEU A 20 0.38 -2.02 -17.18
N ALA A 21 0.96 -1.31 -18.15
CA ALA A 21 1.66 -1.94 -19.28
C ALA A 21 2.96 -2.66 -18.85
N ALA A 22 3.57 -2.23 -17.74
CA ALA A 22 4.78 -2.82 -17.20
C ALA A 22 4.53 -4.00 -16.25
N VAL A 23 3.30 -4.23 -15.82
CA VAL A 23 2.97 -5.39 -14.95
C VAL A 23 3.14 -6.68 -15.73
N ALA A 24 4.08 -7.51 -15.29
CA ALA A 24 4.35 -8.84 -15.85
C ALA A 24 3.87 -9.94 -14.89
N PRO A 25 3.53 -11.13 -15.41
CA PRO A 25 3.27 -12.28 -14.56
C PRO A 25 4.53 -12.71 -13.83
N ALA A 26 4.36 -13.42 -12.69
CA ALA A 26 5.46 -14.03 -11.98
C ALA A 26 6.22 -15.04 -12.86
N ASP A 27 7.54 -15.17 -12.66
CA ASP A 27 8.39 -16.04 -13.45
C ASP A 27 8.02 -17.53 -13.24
N ALA A 28 7.46 -18.15 -14.26
CA ALA A 28 7.02 -19.53 -14.20
C ALA A 28 8.19 -20.55 -14.08
N GLY A 29 9.36 -20.19 -14.61
CA GLY A 29 10.57 -21.01 -14.54
C GLY A 29 11.12 -21.06 -13.12
N ALA A 30 11.26 -19.92 -12.45
CA ALA A 30 11.67 -19.81 -11.07
C ALA A 30 10.67 -20.52 -10.13
N MET A 31 9.37 -20.40 -10.39
CA MET A 31 8.34 -21.13 -9.66
C MET A 31 8.45 -22.66 -9.82
N ALA A 32 8.74 -23.14 -11.04
CA ALA A 32 8.95 -24.58 -11.28
C ALA A 32 10.20 -25.10 -10.56
N GLN A 33 11.31 -24.34 -10.60
CA GLN A 33 12.53 -24.67 -9.86
C GLN A 33 12.28 -24.70 -8.33
N ALA A 34 11.48 -23.79 -7.82
CA ALA A 34 11.16 -23.75 -6.40
C ALA A 34 10.33 -24.98 -5.96
N ARG A 35 9.36 -25.43 -6.77
CA ARG A 35 8.62 -26.69 -6.51
C ARG A 35 9.54 -27.90 -6.51
N ASP A 36 10.38 -28.05 -7.54
CA ASP A 36 11.35 -29.12 -7.62
C ASP A 36 12.32 -29.12 -6.42
N ARG A 37 12.76 -27.91 -5.99
CA ARG A 37 13.57 -27.77 -4.79
C ARG A 37 12.84 -28.26 -3.53
N GLN A 38 11.55 -27.93 -3.34
CA GLN A 38 10.75 -28.37 -2.19
C GLN A 38 10.69 -29.90 -2.08
N GLU A 39 10.57 -30.61 -3.21
CA GLU A 39 10.55 -32.08 -3.23
C GLU A 39 11.90 -32.71 -2.88
N ARG A 40 13.00 -32.01 -3.08
CA ARG A 40 14.36 -32.49 -2.79
C ARG A 40 14.88 -32.10 -1.40
N LEU A 41 14.14 -31.28 -0.63
CA LEU A 41 14.51 -30.96 0.73
C LEU A 41 14.31 -32.13 1.68
N THR A 42 15.20 -32.25 2.69
CA THR A 42 15.11 -33.30 3.74
C THR A 42 13.95 -32.97 4.70
N LYS A 43 12.73 -33.18 4.25
CA LYS A 43 11.49 -33.02 5.01
C LYS A 43 10.40 -33.91 4.42
N PRO A 44 9.37 -34.31 5.20
CA PRO A 44 8.18 -34.89 4.62
C PRO A 44 7.50 -33.92 3.63
N SER A 45 7.02 -34.45 2.49
CA SER A 45 6.30 -33.60 1.51
C SER A 45 5.10 -32.93 2.16
N GLY A 46 4.92 -31.65 1.89
CA GLY A 46 3.82 -30.84 2.45
C GLY A 46 3.97 -30.43 3.93
N SER A 47 5.06 -30.81 4.61
CA SER A 47 5.20 -30.59 6.06
C SER A 47 5.26 -29.12 6.48
N LEU A 48 5.64 -28.20 5.57
CA LEU A 48 5.67 -26.76 5.84
C LEU A 48 4.33 -26.08 5.47
N GLY A 49 3.37 -26.81 4.93
CA GLY A 49 2.04 -26.27 4.60
C GLY A 49 2.11 -25.07 3.67
N ALA A 50 1.41 -23.99 4.03
CA ALA A 50 1.32 -22.76 3.23
C ALA A 50 2.69 -22.09 2.97
N LEU A 51 3.72 -22.37 3.77
CA LEU A 51 5.06 -21.81 3.55
C LEU A 51 5.71 -22.36 2.27
N GLU A 52 5.35 -23.57 1.84
CA GLU A 52 5.83 -24.13 0.58
C GLU A 52 5.31 -23.34 -0.61
N ASP A 53 3.99 -23.06 -0.65
CA ASP A 53 3.39 -22.23 -1.68
C ASP A 53 3.91 -20.79 -1.64
N LEU A 54 4.11 -20.23 -0.45
CA LEU A 54 4.69 -18.91 -0.29
C LEU A 54 6.09 -18.83 -0.90
N SER A 55 6.94 -19.82 -0.63
CA SER A 55 8.30 -19.87 -1.17
C SER A 55 8.31 -19.93 -2.71
N VAL A 56 7.38 -20.69 -3.30
CA VAL A 56 7.21 -20.79 -4.76
C VAL A 56 6.80 -19.45 -5.35
N ARG A 57 5.85 -18.72 -4.71
CA ARG A 57 5.41 -17.41 -5.16
C ARG A 57 6.52 -16.37 -5.06
N LEU A 58 7.28 -16.39 -3.96
CA LEU A 58 8.43 -15.49 -3.79
C LEU A 58 9.49 -15.73 -4.86
N ALA A 59 9.77 -16.98 -5.21
CA ALA A 59 10.67 -17.31 -6.31
C ALA A 59 10.18 -16.72 -7.64
N GLY A 60 8.87 -16.85 -7.92
CA GLY A 60 8.29 -16.27 -9.12
C GLY A 60 8.34 -14.74 -9.17
N VAL A 61 8.17 -14.08 -8.02
CA VAL A 61 8.28 -12.61 -7.92
C VAL A 61 9.73 -12.16 -8.08
N ALA A 62 10.68 -12.89 -7.48
CA ALA A 62 12.10 -12.57 -7.56
C ALA A 62 12.73 -12.95 -8.90
N GLY A 63 12.13 -13.88 -9.66
CA GLY A 63 12.74 -14.47 -10.85
C GLY A 63 13.95 -15.34 -10.53
N ASP A 64 14.07 -15.86 -9.30
CA ASP A 64 15.23 -16.59 -8.80
C ASP A 64 14.84 -17.71 -7.82
N CYS A 65 15.63 -18.77 -7.75
CA CYS A 65 15.43 -19.90 -6.84
C CYS A 65 16.75 -20.41 -6.24
N PRO A 66 16.93 -20.36 -4.88
CA PRO A 66 15.96 -19.89 -3.89
C PRO A 66 15.81 -18.35 -3.96
N PRO A 67 14.60 -17.83 -3.66
CA PRO A 67 14.41 -16.40 -3.67
C PRO A 67 15.22 -15.73 -2.55
N PRO A 68 15.71 -14.51 -2.74
CA PRO A 68 16.31 -13.74 -1.66
C PRO A 68 15.27 -13.42 -0.58
N VAL A 69 15.72 -13.22 0.65
CA VAL A 69 14.86 -12.71 1.72
C VAL A 69 14.43 -11.30 1.33
N PRO A 70 13.12 -10.97 1.37
CA PRO A 70 12.60 -9.67 0.94
C PRO A 70 12.83 -8.59 2.01
N GLU A 71 14.08 -8.24 2.24
CA GLU A 71 14.55 -7.24 3.20
C GLU A 71 15.43 -6.19 2.53
N PRO A 72 15.42 -4.94 3.03
CA PRO A 72 14.60 -4.38 4.11
C PRO A 72 13.12 -4.21 3.70
N ALA A 73 12.25 -4.04 4.70
CA ALA A 73 10.82 -3.84 4.51
C ALA A 73 10.38 -2.43 4.93
N ALA A 74 9.33 -1.93 4.30
CA ALA A 74 8.67 -0.68 4.67
C ALA A 74 7.16 -0.87 4.81
N VAL A 75 6.58 -0.25 5.82
CA VAL A 75 5.12 -0.14 6.00
C VAL A 75 4.71 1.26 5.56
N ALA A 76 3.86 1.35 4.54
CA ALA A 76 3.25 2.60 4.08
C ALA A 76 1.81 2.69 4.60
N VAL A 77 1.55 3.62 5.52
CA VAL A 77 0.20 3.86 6.07
C VAL A 77 -0.42 5.04 5.31
N PHE A 78 -1.41 4.75 4.47
CA PHE A 78 -2.13 5.77 3.71
C PHE A 78 -3.25 6.37 4.56
N ALA A 79 -3.20 7.68 4.79
CA ALA A 79 -4.13 8.39 5.66
C ALA A 79 -5.08 9.29 4.86
N ALA A 80 -6.39 9.14 5.10
CA ALA A 80 -7.43 9.96 4.49
C ALA A 80 -8.68 9.99 5.35
N ASP A 81 -9.48 11.05 5.21
CA ASP A 81 -10.81 11.15 5.79
C ASP A 81 -11.89 10.80 4.78
N HIS A 82 -13.03 10.34 5.29
CA HIS A 82 -14.14 9.81 4.49
C HIS A 82 -15.43 10.58 4.75
N GLY A 83 -16.04 11.16 3.70
CA GLY A 83 -17.28 11.95 3.81
C GLY A 83 -18.45 11.16 4.36
N VAL A 84 -18.48 9.83 4.19
CA VAL A 84 -19.51 8.96 4.78
C VAL A 84 -19.52 8.98 6.32
N HIS A 85 -18.47 9.51 6.95
CA HIS A 85 -18.45 9.74 8.41
C HIS A 85 -19.66 10.58 8.88
N ALA A 86 -20.10 11.54 8.07
CA ALA A 86 -21.26 12.37 8.37
C ALA A 86 -22.58 11.59 8.57
N GLN A 87 -22.62 10.34 8.12
CA GLN A 87 -23.76 9.44 8.28
C GLN A 87 -23.77 8.69 9.63
N GLY A 88 -22.84 9.00 10.54
CA GLY A 88 -22.79 8.38 11.86
C GLY A 88 -22.45 6.88 11.85
N VAL A 89 -21.70 6.43 10.83
CA VAL A 89 -21.29 5.01 10.66
C VAL A 89 -20.27 4.54 11.71
N THR A 90 -19.76 5.46 12.51
CA THR A 90 -18.84 5.20 13.62
C THR A 90 -19.03 6.23 14.72
N PRO A 91 -18.84 5.87 16.00
CA PRO A 91 -18.91 6.82 17.12
C PRO A 91 -17.67 7.71 17.25
N TRP A 92 -16.56 7.41 16.54
CA TRP A 92 -15.32 8.14 16.65
C TRP A 92 -15.35 9.43 15.85
N PRO A 93 -14.91 10.57 16.44
CA PRO A 93 -14.84 11.84 15.72
C PRO A 93 -13.74 11.81 14.63
N GLN A 94 -13.92 12.60 13.58
CA GLN A 94 -13.04 12.62 12.41
C GLN A 94 -11.61 13.11 12.76
N GLU A 95 -11.47 13.96 13.76
CA GLU A 95 -10.18 14.49 14.25
C GLU A 95 -9.21 13.39 14.69
N VAL A 96 -9.73 12.22 15.04
CA VAL A 96 -8.90 11.05 15.41
C VAL A 96 -7.99 10.63 14.25
N THR A 97 -8.37 10.84 12.99
CA THR A 97 -7.50 10.56 11.85
C THR A 97 -6.19 11.34 11.94
N ALA A 98 -6.25 12.65 12.14
CA ALA A 98 -5.05 13.49 12.27
C ALA A 98 -4.26 13.17 13.54
N GLN A 99 -4.95 12.86 14.65
CA GLN A 99 -4.29 12.45 15.91
C GLN A 99 -3.54 11.12 15.72
N MET A 100 -4.09 10.17 14.99
CA MET A 100 -3.43 8.91 14.70
C MET A 100 -2.23 9.10 13.76
N VAL A 101 -2.31 10.00 12.78
CA VAL A 101 -1.14 10.37 11.97
C VAL A 101 0.00 10.87 12.87
N ALA A 102 -0.30 11.79 13.80
CA ALA A 102 0.69 12.28 14.76
C ALA A 102 1.26 11.14 15.64
N ASN A 103 0.41 10.19 16.07
CA ASN A 103 0.82 9.03 16.85
C ASN A 103 1.75 8.08 16.07
N PHE A 104 1.47 7.82 14.77
CA PHE A 104 2.35 7.04 13.90
C PHE A 104 3.73 7.70 13.76
N LEU A 105 3.76 9.01 13.54
CA LEU A 105 5.00 9.77 13.40
C LEU A 105 5.81 9.81 14.70
N ALA A 106 5.13 9.81 15.86
CA ALA A 106 5.75 9.71 17.17
C ALA A 106 6.19 8.27 17.55
N GLY A 107 5.88 7.26 16.74
CA GLY A 107 6.24 5.87 17.01
C GLY A 107 5.35 5.19 18.05
N GLY A 108 4.18 5.77 18.41
CA GLY A 108 3.35 5.31 19.52
C GLY A 108 2.28 4.27 19.17
N ALA A 109 2.10 3.94 17.90
CA ALA A 109 1.06 3.01 17.46
C ALA A 109 1.55 1.55 17.44
N VAL A 110 0.60 0.60 17.47
CA VAL A 110 0.90 -0.84 17.38
C VAL A 110 1.70 -1.19 16.13
N VAL A 111 1.39 -0.56 14.98
CA VAL A 111 2.15 -0.79 13.75
C VAL A 111 3.62 -0.43 13.89
N ASN A 112 3.95 0.63 14.64
CA ASN A 112 5.35 1.01 14.90
C ASN A 112 6.07 -0.06 15.73
N ALA A 113 5.42 -0.59 16.77
CA ALA A 113 6.00 -1.63 17.62
C ALA A 113 6.26 -2.93 16.85
N ILE A 114 5.29 -3.38 16.03
CA ILE A 114 5.42 -4.59 15.21
C ILE A 114 6.45 -4.38 14.10
N ALA A 115 6.44 -3.23 13.42
CA ALA A 115 7.41 -2.91 12.39
C ALA A 115 8.85 -2.89 12.94
N ALA A 116 9.07 -2.28 14.11
CA ALA A 116 10.37 -2.27 14.77
C ALA A 116 10.86 -3.70 15.09
N GLN A 117 9.98 -4.59 15.55
CA GLN A 117 10.31 -5.99 15.80
C GLN A 117 10.65 -6.75 14.51
N ALA A 118 10.00 -6.41 13.39
CA ALA A 118 10.23 -7.02 12.08
C ALA A 118 11.39 -6.36 11.29
N GLY A 119 12.05 -5.34 11.83
CA GLY A 119 13.09 -4.59 11.13
C GLY A 119 12.56 -3.74 9.96
N ALA A 120 11.28 -3.38 9.99
CA ALA A 120 10.64 -2.57 8.95
C ALA A 120 10.56 -1.08 9.36
N GLU A 121 10.73 -0.18 8.40
CA GLU A 121 10.44 1.23 8.60
C GLU A 121 8.93 1.52 8.44
N VAL A 122 8.45 2.59 9.08
CA VAL A 122 7.07 3.06 8.92
C VAL A 122 7.08 4.46 8.32
N CYS A 123 6.38 4.64 7.21
CA CYS A 123 6.09 5.95 6.66
C CYS A 123 4.56 6.17 6.59
N VAL A 124 4.15 7.42 6.78
CA VAL A 124 2.76 7.83 6.66
C VAL A 124 2.58 8.64 5.39
N VAL A 125 1.57 8.31 4.60
CA VAL A 125 1.27 8.98 3.33
C VAL A 125 -0.07 9.70 3.48
N ASP A 126 -0.02 11.02 3.57
CA ASP A 126 -1.24 11.85 3.56
C ASP A 126 -1.79 11.92 2.13
N VAL A 127 -2.83 11.15 1.85
CA VAL A 127 -3.53 11.16 0.57
C VAL A 127 -4.87 11.92 0.64
N GLY A 128 -5.32 12.25 1.86
CA GLY A 128 -6.61 12.91 1.99
C GLY A 128 -7.07 13.21 3.41
N VAL A 129 -6.19 13.44 4.35
CA VAL A 129 -6.60 13.90 5.70
C VAL A 129 -7.23 15.29 5.57
N ALA A 130 -8.40 15.51 6.17
CA ALA A 130 -9.13 16.78 6.07
C ALA A 130 -8.36 17.93 6.73
N ALA A 131 -7.72 17.65 7.85
CA ALA A 131 -6.88 18.62 8.56
C ALA A 131 -5.58 18.91 7.80
N GLY A 132 -5.04 20.11 7.99
CA GLY A 132 -3.68 20.45 7.58
C GLY A 132 -2.67 19.73 8.47
N LEU A 133 -1.78 18.93 7.88
CA LEU A 133 -0.69 18.28 8.60
C LEU A 133 0.61 19.05 8.36
N PRO A 134 1.34 19.44 9.42
CA PRO A 134 2.64 20.09 9.25
C PRO A 134 3.64 19.07 8.67
N PRO A 135 4.62 19.54 7.86
CA PRO A 135 5.71 18.69 7.40
C PRO A 135 6.45 18.04 8.60
N ALA A 136 6.69 16.76 8.51
CA ALA A 136 7.41 16.01 9.54
C ALA A 136 8.22 14.87 8.91
N PRO A 137 9.33 14.43 9.53
CA PRO A 137 10.03 13.22 9.13
C PRO A 137 9.08 12.01 9.13
N GLY A 138 9.14 11.18 8.11
CA GLY A 138 8.26 10.02 7.95
C GLY A 138 6.86 10.33 7.40
N LEU A 139 6.51 11.62 7.15
CA LEU A 139 5.27 12.03 6.51
C LEU A 139 5.51 12.38 5.03
N LEU A 140 4.89 11.63 4.14
CA LEU A 140 4.84 11.90 2.71
C LEU A 140 3.54 12.63 2.37
N SER A 141 3.63 13.88 1.92
CA SER A 141 2.45 14.64 1.46
C SER A 141 2.13 14.29 0.01
N ARG A 142 1.02 13.58 -0.19
CA ARG A 142 0.45 13.18 -1.49
C ARG A 142 -1.03 13.54 -1.57
N LYS A 143 -1.45 14.54 -0.82
CA LYS A 143 -2.87 14.92 -0.66
C LYS A 143 -3.55 15.21 -2.00
N ILE A 144 -4.61 14.47 -2.28
CA ILE A 144 -5.44 14.65 -3.47
C ILE A 144 -6.49 15.72 -3.22
N ARG A 145 -7.16 15.61 -2.06
CA ARG A 145 -8.14 16.56 -1.54
C ARG A 145 -8.33 16.37 -0.02
N PRO A 146 -8.92 17.33 0.70
CA PRO A 146 -9.25 17.18 2.12
C PRO A 146 -10.46 16.27 2.34
N GLY A 147 -10.25 14.97 2.47
CA GLY A 147 -11.30 13.96 2.60
C GLY A 147 -12.07 13.67 1.31
N THR A 148 -12.79 12.55 1.26
CA THR A 148 -13.71 12.24 0.15
C THR A 148 -15.05 12.95 0.35
N ALA A 149 -15.88 13.01 -0.71
CA ALA A 149 -17.30 13.33 -0.58
C ALA A 149 -18.04 12.14 0.07
N ASP A 150 -19.29 12.38 0.49
CA ASP A 150 -20.17 11.36 1.03
C ASP A 150 -20.70 10.46 -0.10
N MET A 151 -20.31 9.19 -0.08
CA MET A 151 -20.71 8.21 -1.09
C MET A 151 -22.20 7.86 -1.07
N THR A 152 -22.93 8.24 -0.02
CA THR A 152 -24.39 8.01 0.04
C THR A 152 -25.16 9.05 -0.75
N ALA A 153 -24.54 10.22 -1.00
CA ALA A 153 -25.16 11.32 -1.75
C ALA A 153 -24.68 11.39 -3.21
N GLY A 154 -23.58 10.71 -3.55
CA GLY A 154 -23.02 10.71 -4.89
C GLY A 154 -21.62 10.11 -4.94
N PRO A 155 -20.89 10.29 -6.05
CA PRO A 155 -19.51 9.79 -6.15
C PRO A 155 -18.62 10.39 -5.06
N ALA A 156 -17.89 9.52 -4.32
CA ALA A 156 -16.95 9.94 -3.28
C ALA A 156 -15.76 10.73 -3.84
N MET A 157 -15.36 10.42 -5.07
CA MET A 157 -14.28 11.09 -5.83
C MET A 157 -14.68 11.20 -7.29
N SER A 158 -14.15 12.20 -7.98
CA SER A 158 -14.16 12.24 -9.44
C SER A 158 -13.21 11.16 -10.00
N ALA A 159 -13.37 10.80 -11.28
CA ALA A 159 -12.47 9.86 -11.95
C ALA A 159 -11.00 10.34 -11.95
N ASP A 160 -10.78 11.66 -12.06
CA ASP A 160 -9.44 12.24 -12.00
C ASP A 160 -8.85 12.13 -10.58
N GLU A 161 -9.61 12.42 -9.53
CA GLU A 161 -9.16 12.26 -8.14
C GLU A 161 -8.84 10.80 -7.84
N ALA A 162 -9.67 9.85 -8.27
CA ALA A 162 -9.42 8.43 -8.10
C ALA A 162 -8.13 7.99 -8.82
N ARG A 163 -7.93 8.42 -10.07
CA ARG A 163 -6.70 8.16 -10.82
C ARG A 163 -5.47 8.72 -10.10
N ARG A 164 -5.53 9.97 -9.65
CA ARG A 164 -4.43 10.61 -8.91
C ARG A 164 -4.13 9.91 -7.58
N ALA A 165 -5.16 9.38 -6.90
CA ALA A 165 -4.96 8.60 -5.67
C ALA A 165 -4.20 7.29 -5.94
N VAL A 166 -4.52 6.58 -7.03
CA VAL A 166 -3.77 5.39 -7.46
C VAL A 166 -2.33 5.78 -7.83
N GLU A 167 -2.13 6.86 -8.57
CA GLU A 167 -0.81 7.34 -8.96
C GLU A 167 0.04 7.74 -7.76
N ALA A 168 -0.55 8.33 -6.72
CA ALA A 168 0.15 8.61 -5.44
C ALA A 168 0.65 7.32 -4.77
N GLY A 169 -0.12 6.23 -4.85
CA GLY A 169 0.31 4.91 -4.40
C GLY A 169 1.49 4.36 -5.22
N ILE A 170 1.42 4.49 -6.55
CA ILE A 170 2.50 4.07 -7.46
C ILE A 170 3.80 4.84 -7.17
N GLU A 171 3.72 6.16 -7.03
CA GLU A 171 4.88 6.99 -6.70
C GLU A 171 5.48 6.60 -5.35
N THR A 172 4.63 6.41 -4.33
CA THR A 172 5.08 5.99 -3.00
C THR A 172 5.80 4.64 -3.06
N ALA A 173 5.25 3.66 -3.76
CA ALA A 173 5.88 2.35 -3.91
C ALA A 173 7.25 2.47 -4.64
N ARG A 174 7.31 3.26 -5.70
CA ARG A 174 8.57 3.49 -6.44
C ARG A 174 9.62 4.18 -5.58
N ASP A 175 9.24 5.18 -4.80
CA ASP A 175 10.16 5.90 -3.91
C ASP A 175 10.71 4.95 -2.82
N LEU A 176 9.87 4.12 -2.20
CA LEU A 176 10.29 3.14 -1.19
C LEU A 176 11.19 2.05 -1.78
N VAL A 177 10.88 1.55 -2.97
CA VAL A 177 11.76 0.59 -3.67
C VAL A 177 13.08 1.22 -4.08
N ALA A 178 13.07 2.47 -4.56
CA ALA A 178 14.28 3.20 -4.89
C ALA A 178 15.15 3.50 -3.66
N ALA A 179 14.54 3.65 -2.48
CA ALA A 179 15.24 3.76 -1.20
C ALA A 179 15.87 2.44 -0.73
N GLY A 180 15.61 1.33 -1.43
CA GLY A 180 16.25 0.03 -1.17
C GLY A 180 15.31 -1.03 -0.59
N ASN A 181 14.07 -0.69 -0.27
CA ASN A 181 13.12 -1.66 0.28
C ASN A 181 12.78 -2.76 -0.74
N ARG A 182 12.61 -3.98 -0.24
CA ARG A 182 12.28 -5.18 -1.04
C ARG A 182 10.96 -5.81 -0.64
N CYS A 183 10.38 -5.38 0.47
CA CYS A 183 9.04 -5.75 0.90
C CYS A 183 8.26 -4.48 1.25
N LEU A 184 7.07 -4.33 0.66
CA LEU A 184 6.15 -3.24 0.98
C LEU A 184 4.92 -3.81 1.65
N VAL A 185 4.61 -3.28 2.83
CA VAL A 185 3.38 -3.58 3.59
C VAL A 185 2.49 -2.35 3.51
N THR A 186 1.27 -2.53 3.05
CA THR A 186 0.29 -1.44 2.96
C THR A 186 -0.64 -1.45 4.15
N GLY A 187 -0.90 -0.26 4.69
CA GLY A 187 -1.90 -0.02 5.71
C GLY A 187 -2.73 1.21 5.36
N ASP A 188 -3.85 1.36 6.00
CA ASP A 188 -4.69 2.55 5.87
C ASP A 188 -5.10 3.09 7.23
N MET A 189 -5.32 4.39 7.30
CA MET A 189 -5.87 5.09 8.45
C MET A 189 -6.87 6.15 8.00
N GLY A 190 -8.09 6.05 8.52
CA GLY A 190 -9.12 7.05 8.30
C GLY A 190 -10.38 6.68 9.04
N ILE A 191 -10.92 7.60 9.82
CA ILE A 191 -12.19 7.31 10.52
C ILE A 191 -13.29 7.11 9.48
N ALA A 192 -14.07 6.01 9.62
CA ALA A 192 -15.04 5.48 8.67
C ALA A 192 -14.48 4.74 7.44
N ASN A 193 -13.17 4.43 7.40
CA ASN A 193 -12.53 3.67 6.31
C ASN A 193 -13.17 2.30 6.07
N THR A 194 -13.61 1.61 7.11
CA THR A 194 -14.25 0.27 7.01
C THR A 194 -15.49 0.30 6.13
N THR A 195 -16.30 1.37 6.21
CA THR A 195 -17.49 1.54 5.37
C THR A 195 -17.12 1.70 3.89
N ALA A 196 -16.10 2.51 3.60
CA ALA A 196 -15.58 2.71 2.24
C ALA A 196 -15.00 1.41 1.67
N SER A 197 -14.19 0.70 2.44
CA SER A 197 -13.59 -0.59 2.05
C SER A 197 -14.64 -1.68 1.81
N ALA A 198 -15.70 -1.71 2.62
CA ALA A 198 -16.80 -2.66 2.44
C ALA A 198 -17.61 -2.39 1.16
N ALA A 199 -17.80 -1.12 0.82
CA ALA A 199 -18.50 -0.72 -0.41
C ALA A 199 -17.69 -1.12 -1.66
N ASP A 200 -16.38 -0.88 -1.67
CA ASP A 200 -15.50 -1.27 -2.77
C ASP A 200 -15.45 -2.79 -2.95
N ARG A 201 -15.29 -3.55 -1.87
CA ARG A 201 -15.29 -5.02 -1.91
C ARG A 201 -16.58 -5.60 -2.48
N LYS A 202 -17.74 -4.98 -2.19
CA LYS A 202 -19.03 -5.42 -2.73
C LYS A 202 -19.12 -5.17 -4.22
N SER A 203 -18.67 -4.00 -4.69
CA SER A 203 -18.67 -3.66 -6.12
C SER A 203 -17.78 -4.60 -6.93
N THR A 204 -16.60 -4.93 -6.43
CA THR A 204 -15.65 -5.86 -7.09
C THR A 204 -16.22 -7.27 -7.21
N ARG A 205 -16.96 -7.77 -6.21
CA ARG A 205 -17.59 -9.09 -6.27
C ARG A 205 -18.77 -9.17 -7.25
N LEU A 206 -19.53 -8.08 -7.42
CA LEU A 206 -20.64 -8.02 -8.38
C LEU A 206 -20.14 -8.02 -9.83
N ASN A 207 -18.96 -7.46 -10.09
CA ASN A 207 -18.36 -7.41 -11.42
C ASN A 207 -17.60 -8.70 -11.82
N SER A 208 -17.31 -9.59 -10.88
CA SER A 208 -16.63 -10.88 -11.15
C SER A 208 -17.58 -12.04 -11.46
N SER A 209 -18.88 -11.78 -11.60
CA SER A 209 -19.92 -12.78 -11.86
C SER A 209 -20.39 -12.78 -13.33
N HIS A 210 -19.57 -12.31 -14.27
CA HIS A 210 -19.82 -12.35 -15.72
C HIS A 210 -18.71 -13.08 -16.44
#